data_261892d4416d4576becd7a84366e3f20
#
_entry.id   261892d4416d4576becd7a84366e3f20
#
_cell.length_a   1.000
_cell.length_b   1.000
_cell.length_c   1.000
_cell.angle_alpha   90.00
_cell.angle_beta   90.00
_cell.angle_gamma   90.00
#
_symmetry.space_group_name_H-M   'P 1'
#
loop_
_entity.id
_entity.type
_entity.pdbx_description
1 polymer ?
#
loop_
_entity_poly.entity_id
_entity_poly.type
_entity_poly.pdbx_seq_one_letter_code
_entity_poly.pdbx_strand_id
1 'polypeptide(L)'
;MKIYRMLCLGTALVMAPVALAKLPFSNDAFGKVEGTLDFCAQTDAASAPKYQERKKILVRDLPEKEVAEARASQEYLDAHQEITTELAKLPKEKVVEACTAYLKSDK
;
A
#
# COMPACT_ATOMS: atom_id res chain seq x y z
N MET A 1 2.49 20.87 41.95
CA MET A 1 3.71 20.67 41.44
C MET A 1 4.06 19.31 40.98
N LYS A 2 3.85 18.35 41.72
CA LYS A 2 4.15 17.05 41.25
C LYS A 2 3.25 16.64 40.14
N ILE A 3 2.18 17.17 40.05
CA ILE A 3 1.23 16.80 39.05
C ILE A 3 1.75 16.82 37.68
N TYR A 4 2.32 17.86 37.33
CA TYR A 4 2.74 17.95 35.96
C TYR A 4 3.73 16.91 35.56
N ARG A 5 4.41 16.42 36.44
CA ARG A 5 5.33 15.43 36.03
C ARG A 5 4.68 14.31 35.36
N MET A 6 3.74 13.79 35.93
CA MET A 6 3.17 12.61 35.41
C MET A 6 2.60 12.87 34.08
N LEU A 7 2.12 13.97 33.86
CA LEU A 7 1.53 14.18 32.57
C LEU A 7 2.55 14.04 31.50
N CYS A 8 3.66 14.53 31.71
CA CYS A 8 4.62 14.46 30.66
C CYS A 8 4.96 13.06 30.32
N LEU A 9 5.11 12.26 31.27
CA LEU A 9 5.47 10.93 30.94
C LEU A 9 4.36 10.28 30.20
N GLY A 10 3.21 10.51 30.58
CA GLY A 10 2.11 9.89 29.90
C GLY A 10 2.18 10.12 28.44
N THR A 11 2.48 11.31 28.12
CA THR A 11 2.50 11.64 26.72
C THR A 11 3.59 10.93 25.99
N ALA A 12 4.73 11.01 26.44
CA ALA A 12 5.82 10.43 25.75
C ALA A 12 5.62 9.01 25.34
N LEU A 13 5.37 8.21 26.25
CA LEU A 13 5.27 6.82 25.95
C LEU A 13 4.15 6.49 25.05
N VAL A 14 3.15 7.13 25.23
CA VAL A 14 2.00 6.87 24.43
C VAL A 14 2.21 6.64 22.97
N MET A 15 2.51 7.60 22.30
CA MET A 15 2.57 7.51 20.89
C MET A 15 3.71 6.78 20.32
N ALA A 16 4.80 7.00 20.78
CA ALA A 16 5.95 6.45 20.17
C ALA A 16 5.83 5.01 19.70
N PRO A 17 5.69 4.10 20.56
CA PRO A 17 5.71 2.69 20.19
C PRO A 17 4.59 2.32 19.26
N VAL A 18 3.51 2.93 19.41
CA VAL A 18 2.37 2.63 18.58
C VAL A 18 2.63 2.84 17.11
N ALA A 19 3.06 3.98 16.79
CA ALA A 19 3.28 4.33 15.41
C ALA A 19 4.27 3.41 14.74
N LEU A 20 5.25 2.98 15.46
CA LEU A 20 6.30 2.21 14.84
C LEU A 20 5.93 0.80 14.50
N ALA A 21 4.87 0.31 15.05
CA ALA A 21 4.52 -1.07 14.83
C ALA A 21 3.92 -1.35 13.47
N LYS A 22 3.66 -0.32 12.73
CA LYS A 22 2.96 -0.51 11.46
C LYS A 22 3.85 -0.91 10.32
N LEU A 23 3.27 -0.90 9.16
CA LEU A 23 3.94 -1.29 7.94
C LEU A 23 5.04 -0.32 7.57
N PRO A 24 5.99 -0.76 6.76
CA PRO A 24 7.11 0.09 6.34
C PRO A 24 6.70 1.16 5.33
N PHE A 25 5.45 1.19 4.94
CA PHE A 25 4.97 2.21 4.02
C PHE A 25 3.63 2.73 4.52
N SER A 26 3.23 3.89 4.03
CA SER A 26 1.97 4.48 4.46
C SER A 26 0.81 3.73 3.82
N ASN A 27 -0.37 3.88 4.42
CA ASN A 27 -1.55 3.26 3.85
C ASN A 27 -1.83 3.81 2.46
N ASP A 28 -1.58 5.08 2.26
CA ASP A 28 -1.75 5.72 0.98
C ASP A 28 -0.85 5.09 -0.09
N ALA A 29 0.42 4.96 0.22
CA ALA A 29 1.37 4.37 -0.72
C ALA A 29 1.01 2.91 -1.01
N PHE A 30 0.59 2.20 0.02
CA PHE A 30 0.20 0.81 -0.13
C PHE A 30 -0.99 0.70 -1.09
N GLY A 31 -1.97 1.58 -0.91
CA GLY A 31 -3.13 1.58 -1.79
C GLY A 31 -2.76 1.86 -3.24
N LYS A 32 -1.83 2.78 -3.46
CA LYS A 32 -1.42 3.10 -4.82
C LYS A 32 -0.69 1.95 -5.47
N VAL A 33 0.19 1.29 -4.75
CA VAL A 33 0.93 0.17 -5.32
C VAL A 33 0.00 -0.98 -5.63
N GLU A 34 -0.85 -1.35 -4.69
CA GLU A 34 -1.75 -2.47 -4.94
C GLU A 34 -2.80 -2.12 -5.97
N GLY A 35 -3.26 -0.88 -5.99
CA GLY A 35 -4.19 -0.44 -7.03
C GLY A 35 -3.57 -0.56 -8.41
N THR A 36 -2.31 -0.19 -8.54
CA THR A 36 -1.62 -0.30 -9.80
C THR A 36 -1.49 -1.76 -10.22
N LEU A 37 -1.11 -2.62 -9.29
CA LEU A 37 -0.98 -4.04 -9.61
C LEU A 37 -2.30 -4.66 -9.99
N ASP A 38 -3.37 -4.29 -9.28
CA ASP A 38 -4.68 -4.81 -9.61
C ASP A 38 -5.14 -4.33 -10.98
N PHE A 39 -4.87 -3.08 -11.31
CA PHE A 39 -5.24 -2.55 -12.60
C PHE A 39 -4.45 -3.23 -13.72
N CYS A 40 -3.16 -3.47 -13.48
CA CYS A 40 -2.34 -4.15 -14.46
C CYS A 40 -2.83 -5.58 -14.67
N ALA A 41 -3.25 -6.24 -13.61
CA ALA A 41 -3.75 -7.61 -13.74
C ALA A 41 -5.01 -7.66 -14.61
N GLN A 42 -5.82 -6.63 -14.54
CA GLN A 42 -7.02 -6.58 -15.36
C GLN A 42 -6.72 -6.21 -16.80
N THR A 43 -5.82 -5.26 -16.98
CA THR A 43 -5.53 -4.74 -18.30
C THR A 43 -4.63 -5.68 -19.10
N ASP A 44 -3.68 -6.30 -18.43
CA ASP A 44 -2.75 -7.24 -19.04
C ASP A 44 -3.06 -8.62 -18.48
N ALA A 45 -4.19 -9.15 -18.86
CA ALA A 45 -4.68 -10.40 -18.29
C ALA A 45 -3.74 -11.57 -18.48
N ALA A 46 -2.99 -11.56 -19.53
CA ALA A 46 -2.06 -12.66 -19.80
C ALA A 46 -0.99 -12.74 -18.71
N SER A 47 -0.64 -11.62 -18.11
CA SER A 47 0.37 -11.59 -17.06
C SER A 47 -0.24 -11.43 -15.67
N ALA A 48 -1.56 -11.58 -15.55
CA ALA A 48 -2.23 -11.38 -14.26
C ALA A 48 -1.59 -12.16 -13.12
N PRO A 49 -1.22 -13.44 -13.28
CA PRO A 49 -0.60 -14.17 -12.17
C PRO A 49 0.70 -13.51 -11.70
N LYS A 50 1.43 -12.88 -12.58
CA LYS A 50 2.68 -12.22 -12.19
C LYS A 50 2.42 -11.00 -11.32
N TYR A 51 1.37 -10.26 -11.63
CA TYR A 51 1.01 -9.10 -10.81
C TYR A 51 0.51 -9.54 -9.45
N GLN A 52 -0.26 -10.63 -9.40
CA GLN A 52 -0.72 -11.15 -8.13
C GLN A 52 0.44 -11.63 -7.28
N GLU A 53 1.44 -12.22 -7.92
CA GLU A 53 2.62 -12.66 -7.20
C GLU A 53 3.36 -11.47 -6.60
N ARG A 54 3.42 -10.37 -7.33
CA ARG A 54 4.06 -9.17 -6.81
C ARG A 54 3.35 -8.65 -5.57
N LYS A 55 2.03 -8.74 -5.56
CA LYS A 55 1.28 -8.33 -4.36
C LYS A 55 1.62 -9.21 -3.18
N LYS A 56 1.78 -10.50 -3.39
CA LYS A 56 2.13 -11.39 -2.31
C LYS A 56 3.52 -11.12 -1.78
N ILE A 57 4.45 -10.86 -2.68
CA ILE A 57 5.81 -10.57 -2.29
C ILE A 57 5.87 -9.28 -1.48
N LEU A 58 5.08 -8.30 -1.86
CA LEU A 58 5.08 -7.01 -1.20
C LEU A 58 4.79 -7.13 0.29
N VAL A 59 3.91 -8.04 0.68
CA VAL A 59 3.50 -8.18 2.07
C VAL A 59 3.98 -9.48 2.72
N ARG A 60 4.85 -10.20 2.04
CA ARG A 60 5.21 -11.53 2.48
C ARG A 60 5.72 -11.60 3.92
N ASP A 61 6.54 -10.66 4.30
CA ASP A 61 7.15 -10.68 5.61
C ASP A 61 6.47 -9.74 6.61
N LEU A 62 5.27 -9.31 6.31
CA LEU A 62 4.56 -8.37 7.15
C LEU A 62 3.46 -9.07 7.94
N PRO A 63 3.10 -8.54 9.12
CA PRO A 63 2.04 -9.16 9.92
C PRO A 63 0.71 -9.10 9.18
N GLU A 64 0.05 -10.23 9.08
CA GLU A 64 -1.21 -10.30 8.36
C GLU A 64 -2.26 -9.37 8.92
N LYS A 65 -2.30 -9.24 10.23
CA LYS A 65 -3.29 -8.38 10.86
C LYS A 65 -3.12 -6.93 10.43
N GLU A 66 -1.87 -6.49 10.36
CA GLU A 66 -1.62 -5.11 10.01
C GLU A 66 -1.84 -4.85 8.54
N VAL A 67 -1.56 -5.85 7.71
CA VAL A 67 -1.86 -5.73 6.30
C VAL A 67 -3.38 -5.62 6.11
N ALA A 68 -4.13 -6.43 6.83
CA ALA A 68 -5.59 -6.38 6.72
C ALA A 68 -6.15 -5.05 7.18
N GLU A 69 -5.61 -4.52 8.27
CA GLU A 69 -6.05 -3.22 8.77
C GLU A 69 -5.73 -2.12 7.78
N ALA A 70 -4.56 -2.17 7.19
CA ALA A 70 -4.17 -1.17 6.21
C ALA A 70 -5.11 -1.21 5.01
N ARG A 71 -5.44 -2.40 4.54
CA ARG A 71 -6.32 -2.54 3.39
C ARG A 71 -7.74 -2.10 3.69
N ALA A 72 -8.11 -2.04 4.96
CA ALA A 72 -9.44 -1.58 5.35
C ALA A 72 -9.45 -0.09 5.65
N SER A 73 -8.32 0.56 5.67
CA SER A 73 -8.25 1.97 6.01
C SER A 73 -8.79 2.83 4.89
N GLN A 74 -9.28 4.00 5.26
CA GLN A 74 -9.82 4.92 4.27
C GLN A 74 -8.71 5.44 3.36
N GLU A 75 -7.53 5.66 3.91
CA GLU A 75 -6.41 6.15 3.12
C GLU A 75 -6.05 5.16 2.02
N TYR A 76 -6.04 3.87 2.35
CA TYR A 76 -5.75 2.85 1.36
C TYR A 76 -6.83 2.81 0.30
N LEU A 77 -8.08 2.80 0.72
CA LEU A 77 -9.19 2.69 -0.21
C LEU A 77 -9.24 3.89 -1.17
N ASP A 78 -9.03 5.08 -0.63
CA ASP A 78 -9.03 6.27 -1.47
C ASP A 78 -7.87 6.26 -2.45
N ALA A 79 -6.69 5.88 -2.00
CA ALA A 79 -5.52 5.85 -2.87
C ALA A 79 -5.67 4.79 -3.95
N HIS A 80 -6.20 3.63 -3.59
CA HIS A 80 -6.42 2.55 -4.54
C HIS A 80 -7.39 3.03 -5.63
N GLN A 81 -8.47 3.65 -5.23
CA GLN A 81 -9.45 4.13 -6.19
C GLN A 81 -8.88 5.25 -7.06
N GLU A 82 -8.13 6.14 -6.45
CA GLU A 82 -7.55 7.26 -7.18
C GLU A 82 -6.61 6.79 -8.27
N ILE A 83 -5.72 5.86 -7.94
CA ILE A 83 -4.75 5.40 -8.94
C ILE A 83 -5.43 4.61 -10.05
N THR A 84 -6.42 3.79 -9.73
CA THR A 84 -7.10 3.05 -10.78
C THR A 84 -7.90 3.99 -11.67
N THR A 85 -8.47 5.04 -11.11
CA THR A 85 -9.18 6.02 -11.90
C THR A 85 -8.23 6.75 -12.84
N GLU A 86 -7.06 7.13 -12.34
CA GLU A 86 -6.08 7.81 -13.18
C GLU A 86 -5.58 6.92 -14.30
N LEU A 87 -5.31 5.67 -13.98
CA LEU A 87 -4.83 4.74 -15.01
C LEU A 87 -5.88 4.46 -16.06
N ALA A 88 -7.14 4.48 -15.65
CA ALA A 88 -8.23 4.24 -16.61
C ALA A 88 -8.36 5.34 -17.65
N LYS A 89 -7.79 6.50 -17.37
CA LYS A 89 -7.84 7.61 -18.31
C LYS A 89 -6.80 7.49 -19.42
N LEU A 90 -5.83 6.61 -19.24
CA LEU A 90 -4.76 6.46 -20.20
C LEU A 90 -5.13 5.44 -21.27
N PRO A 91 -4.54 5.56 -22.46
CA PRO A 91 -4.77 4.56 -23.50
C PRO A 91 -4.30 3.19 -23.03
N LYS A 92 -5.03 2.16 -23.40
CA LYS A 92 -4.73 0.82 -22.92
C LYS A 92 -3.30 0.41 -23.26
N GLU A 93 -2.85 0.75 -24.45
CA GLU A 93 -1.48 0.37 -24.85
C GLU A 93 -0.45 0.98 -23.92
N LYS A 94 -0.68 2.21 -23.49
CA LYS A 94 0.26 2.86 -22.60
C LYS A 94 0.28 2.17 -21.25
N VAL A 95 -0.87 1.77 -20.78
CA VAL A 95 -0.95 1.10 -19.49
C VAL A 95 -0.25 -0.25 -19.55
N VAL A 96 -0.51 -1.02 -20.60
CA VAL A 96 0.12 -2.33 -20.75
C VAL A 96 1.63 -2.18 -20.82
N GLU A 97 2.08 -1.17 -21.56
CA GLU A 97 3.52 -0.94 -21.70
C GLU A 97 4.15 -0.63 -20.35
N ALA A 98 3.50 0.23 -19.56
CA ALA A 98 4.01 0.58 -18.24
C ALA A 98 3.98 -0.62 -17.30
N CYS A 99 2.91 -1.39 -17.35
CA CYS A 99 2.80 -2.57 -16.50
C CYS A 99 3.87 -3.59 -16.83
N THR A 100 4.11 -3.81 -18.11
CA THR A 100 5.14 -4.75 -18.54
C THR A 100 6.52 -4.29 -18.11
N ALA A 101 6.76 -2.99 -18.24
CA ALA A 101 8.04 -2.43 -17.83
C ALA A 101 8.26 -2.60 -16.33
N TYR A 102 7.19 -2.48 -15.55
CA TYR A 102 7.27 -2.67 -14.12
C TYR A 102 7.69 -4.09 -13.77
N LEU A 103 7.13 -5.07 -14.47
CA LEU A 103 7.51 -6.46 -14.22
C LEU A 103 8.96 -6.71 -14.55
N LYS A 104 9.47 -6.08 -15.59
CA LYS A 104 10.85 -6.27 -15.97
C LYS A 104 11.83 -5.58 -15.05
N SER A 105 11.48 -4.40 -14.59
CA SER A 105 12.42 -3.61 -13.80
C SER A 105 12.65 -4.20 -12.42
N ASP A 106 11.73 -5.01 -11.94
CA ASP A 106 11.82 -5.55 -10.61
C ASP A 106 12.50 -6.89 -10.62
N LYS A 107 13.79 -6.84 -10.73
CA LYS A 107 14.54 -8.09 -10.75
C LYS A 107 15.34 -8.31 -9.53
#